data_e7b8954805eaa334f8d1f33c3896cfd9
#
_entry.id   e7b8954805eaa334f8d1f33c3896cfd9
#
_cell.length_a   1.000
_cell.length_b   1.000
_cell.length_c   1.000
_cell.angle_alpha   90.00
_cell.angle_beta   90.00
_cell.angle_gamma   90.00
#
_symmetry.space_group_name_H-M   'P 1'
#
loop_
_entity.id
_entity.type
_entity.pdbx_description
1 polymer ?
#
loop_
_entity_poly.entity_id
_entity_poly.type
_entity_poly.pdbx_seq_one_letter_code
_entity_poly.pdbx_strand_id
1 'polypeptide(L)'
;MSAKSIEIRGGRVIDPASQFDEAASVFIANGKIVGIGQTPAGFKADQVIDAQGLVVAPGLVDLSARIAGNIDAELAAAVAGGVTTLACPPDVDPILDEPELAERLVRHAEDVSLVRVLPVGAMTQGLAGSMLAEMSLLRDAGCIAVSQGRGLPADTRVLWRALQYAASCDVPVWLQPAEYHLSKEGIAHDSALASRLGLAAIPVAAETLAMQTVLALAKATGARVHFTQISSAEGVALLREARDAGLPVTGDVAVHALHLYEQDIGYFDPLTRFDPPLRGYGDREALRLGLAEGTIGAAVSAHTPLGLDVKRVPFAEAAPGATGIELLLPLTLAWGEALSLPLRRSLLPVTARAAEILGVEAGQVAVGQRADLCIFDPEESWTVNENDLRSAGKLTPFLGRTLQ
;
A
#
# COMPACT_ATOMS: atom_id res chain seq x y z
N MET A 1 -5.09 22.00 24.07
CA MET A 1 -6.28 21.27 24.57
C MET A 1 -5.79 20.20 25.54
N SER A 2 -6.45 19.99 26.70
CA SER A 2 -6.10 18.90 27.61
C SER A 2 -6.27 17.58 26.85
N ALA A 3 -5.24 16.72 26.84
CA ALA A 3 -5.31 15.44 26.16
C ALA A 3 -6.41 14.59 26.83
N LYS A 4 -7.40 14.19 26.06
CA LYS A 4 -8.52 13.38 26.54
C LYS A 4 -8.04 11.97 26.89
N SER A 5 -8.53 11.45 28.01
CA SER A 5 -8.42 10.03 28.35
C SER A 5 -9.60 9.28 27.74
N ILE A 6 -9.34 8.20 26.99
CA ILE A 6 -10.36 7.43 26.27
C ILE A 6 -10.32 5.99 26.75
N GLU A 7 -11.48 5.42 27.04
CA GLU A 7 -11.66 3.97 27.22
C GLU A 7 -12.41 3.42 26.01
N ILE A 8 -11.83 2.45 25.30
CA ILE A 8 -12.52 1.62 24.30
C ILE A 8 -12.93 0.36 25.03
N ARG A 9 -14.25 0.17 25.23
CA ARG A 9 -14.78 -0.84 26.15
C ARG A 9 -15.27 -2.07 25.42
N GLY A 10 -14.82 -3.26 25.87
CA GLY A 10 -15.45 -4.53 25.58
C GLY A 10 -15.35 -5.05 24.13
N GLY A 11 -14.49 -4.47 23.32
CA GLY A 11 -14.25 -4.93 21.96
C GLY A 11 -13.40 -6.20 21.90
N ARG A 12 -13.44 -6.91 20.77
CA ARG A 12 -12.46 -7.94 20.44
C ARG A 12 -11.17 -7.27 19.99
N VAL A 13 -10.20 -7.20 20.89
CA VAL A 13 -8.90 -6.60 20.60
C VAL A 13 -8.03 -7.61 19.84
N ILE A 14 -7.60 -7.24 18.65
CA ILE A 14 -6.71 -8.05 17.81
C ILE A 14 -5.42 -7.31 17.58
N ASP A 15 -4.31 -7.88 18.03
CA ASP A 15 -2.96 -7.43 17.69
C ASP A 15 -2.22 -8.52 16.90
N PRO A 16 -2.09 -8.37 15.58
CA PRO A 16 -1.43 -9.35 14.72
C PRO A 16 0.04 -9.59 15.09
N ALA A 17 0.74 -8.57 15.63
CA ALA A 17 2.16 -8.65 15.98
C ALA A 17 2.41 -9.57 17.18
N SER A 18 1.64 -9.41 18.24
CA SER A 18 1.75 -10.24 19.46
C SER A 18 0.89 -11.50 19.43
N GLN A 19 0.09 -11.67 18.38
CA GLN A 19 -0.93 -12.73 18.25
C GLN A 19 -2.07 -12.65 19.30
N PHE A 20 -2.26 -11.47 19.92
CA PHE A 20 -3.35 -11.22 20.85
C PHE A 20 -4.69 -11.18 20.10
N ASP A 21 -5.71 -11.89 20.60
CA ASP A 21 -7.05 -11.95 20.00
C ASP A 21 -8.06 -12.35 21.10
N GLU A 22 -8.46 -11.36 21.91
CA GLU A 22 -9.35 -11.56 23.05
C GLU A 22 -10.28 -10.36 23.25
N ALA A 23 -11.42 -10.59 23.94
CA ALA A 23 -12.29 -9.51 24.38
C ALA A 23 -11.61 -8.73 25.51
N ALA A 24 -11.35 -7.44 25.28
CA ALA A 24 -10.65 -6.58 26.22
C ALA A 24 -11.06 -5.11 26.06
N SER A 25 -10.78 -4.30 27.10
CA SER A 25 -10.84 -2.82 26.97
C SER A 25 -9.47 -2.27 26.71
N VAL A 26 -9.39 -1.18 25.93
CA VAL A 26 -8.16 -0.43 25.66
C VAL A 26 -8.25 0.94 26.33
N PHE A 27 -7.22 1.30 27.08
CA PHE A 27 -7.15 2.56 27.83
C PHE A 27 -6.11 3.47 27.19
N ILE A 28 -6.52 4.69 26.84
CA ILE A 28 -5.71 5.66 26.11
C ILE A 28 -5.58 6.93 26.94
N ALA A 29 -4.38 7.44 27.06
CA ALA A 29 -4.10 8.75 27.66
C ALA A 29 -2.97 9.44 26.90
N ASN A 30 -3.10 10.74 26.64
CA ASN A 30 -2.10 11.54 25.93
C ASN A 30 -1.73 10.95 24.55
N GLY A 31 -2.71 10.40 23.83
CA GLY A 31 -2.50 9.77 22.52
C GLY A 31 -1.73 8.45 22.52
N LYS A 32 -1.52 7.84 23.69
CA LYS A 32 -0.84 6.54 23.85
C LYS A 32 -1.72 5.52 24.55
N ILE A 33 -1.54 4.25 24.22
CA ILE A 33 -2.15 3.13 24.93
C ILE A 33 -1.45 3.01 26.30
N VAL A 34 -2.22 3.11 27.38
CA VAL A 34 -1.71 3.01 28.77
C VAL A 34 -2.13 1.73 29.47
N GLY A 35 -3.05 0.96 28.88
CA GLY A 35 -3.49 -0.34 29.41
C GLY A 35 -4.34 -1.11 28.40
N ILE A 36 -4.32 -2.44 28.52
CA ILE A 36 -5.15 -3.38 27.76
C ILE A 36 -5.71 -4.39 28.75
N GLY A 37 -7.02 -4.64 28.71
CA GLY A 37 -7.73 -5.54 29.60
C GLY A 37 -7.98 -5.00 31.01
N GLN A 38 -6.91 -4.66 31.72
CA GLN A 38 -7.00 -4.13 33.10
C GLN A 38 -6.94 -2.61 33.12
N THR A 39 -7.84 -1.99 33.88
CA THR A 39 -7.83 -0.54 34.09
C THR A 39 -6.56 -0.11 34.80
N PRO A 40 -5.75 0.82 34.23
CA PRO A 40 -4.57 1.32 34.90
C PRO A 40 -4.91 2.05 36.23
N ALA A 41 -4.03 1.95 37.21
CA ALA A 41 -4.24 2.61 38.51
C ALA A 41 -4.42 4.11 38.33
N GLY A 42 -5.51 4.65 38.90
CA GLY A 42 -5.84 6.08 38.81
C GLY A 42 -6.38 6.55 37.46
N PHE A 43 -6.58 5.67 36.47
CA PHE A 43 -7.16 6.03 35.19
C PHE A 43 -8.64 6.43 35.35
N LYS A 44 -8.99 7.55 34.73
CA LYS A 44 -10.38 8.02 34.63
C LYS A 44 -10.62 8.46 33.20
N ALA A 45 -11.57 7.81 32.53
CA ALA A 45 -11.92 8.14 31.15
C ALA A 45 -12.71 9.45 31.08
N ASP A 46 -12.31 10.36 30.19
CA ASP A 46 -13.11 11.53 29.80
C ASP A 46 -14.15 11.15 28.75
N GLN A 47 -13.84 10.10 27.95
CA GLN A 47 -14.72 9.57 26.93
C GLN A 47 -14.67 8.04 26.95
N VAL A 48 -15.84 7.41 26.79
CA VAL A 48 -15.96 5.95 26.64
C VAL A 48 -16.54 5.66 25.26
N ILE A 49 -15.88 4.78 24.53
CA ILE A 49 -16.34 4.23 23.25
C ILE A 49 -16.77 2.79 23.53
N ASP A 50 -18.03 2.47 23.34
CA ASP A 50 -18.53 1.09 23.42
C ASP A 50 -18.18 0.37 22.13
N ALA A 51 -17.34 -0.65 22.25
CA ALA A 51 -16.89 -1.50 21.14
C ALA A 51 -17.41 -2.94 21.25
N GLN A 52 -18.46 -3.17 22.06
CA GLN A 52 -19.02 -4.52 22.21
C GLN A 52 -19.54 -5.04 20.86
N GLY A 53 -19.08 -6.21 20.45
CA GLY A 53 -19.36 -6.79 19.14
C GLY A 53 -18.43 -6.33 18.01
N LEU A 54 -17.64 -5.27 18.25
CA LEU A 54 -16.70 -4.74 17.27
C LEU A 54 -15.29 -5.29 17.48
N VAL A 55 -14.50 -5.23 16.40
CA VAL A 55 -13.05 -5.47 16.41
C VAL A 55 -12.31 -4.19 16.67
N VAL A 56 -11.33 -4.22 17.58
CA VAL A 56 -10.37 -3.16 17.83
C VAL A 56 -9.00 -3.66 17.39
N ALA A 57 -8.50 -3.14 16.28
CA ALA A 57 -7.24 -3.53 15.67
C ALA A 57 -6.28 -2.34 15.60
N PRO A 58 -4.98 -2.56 15.31
CA PRO A 58 -4.10 -1.47 14.93
C PRO A 58 -4.67 -0.73 13.73
N GLY A 59 -4.47 0.58 13.66
CA GLY A 59 -4.74 1.33 12.44
C GLY A 59 -3.94 0.76 11.27
N LEU A 60 -4.55 0.74 10.11
CA LEU A 60 -3.94 0.16 8.91
C LEU A 60 -2.74 1.00 8.47
N VAL A 61 -1.79 0.31 7.87
CA VAL A 61 -0.56 0.87 7.30
C VAL A 61 -0.55 0.55 5.80
N ASP A 62 -0.66 1.58 4.98
CA ASP A 62 -0.68 1.45 3.52
C ASP A 62 0.64 1.93 2.90
N LEU A 63 1.33 1.05 2.15
CA LEU A 63 2.62 1.39 1.55
C LEU A 63 2.50 2.11 0.20
N SER A 64 1.30 2.29 -0.35
CA SER A 64 1.12 2.90 -1.67
C SER A 64 -0.23 3.60 -1.82
N ALA A 65 -0.30 4.84 -1.35
CA ALA A 65 -1.46 5.70 -1.57
C ALA A 65 -1.01 7.05 -2.14
N ARG A 66 -1.44 7.38 -3.36
CA ARG A 66 -1.20 8.68 -3.97
C ARG A 66 -2.15 9.69 -3.39
N ILE A 67 -1.61 10.68 -2.68
CA ILE A 67 -2.36 11.80 -2.14
C ILE A 67 -2.10 12.99 -3.07
N ALA A 68 -3.00 13.22 -4.01
CA ALA A 68 -2.86 14.26 -5.02
C ALA A 68 -4.17 15.07 -5.17
N GLY A 69 -4.06 16.30 -5.66
CA GLY A 69 -5.19 17.19 -5.86
C GLY A 69 -5.80 17.69 -4.55
N ASN A 70 -6.85 17.05 -4.07
CA ASN A 70 -7.50 17.41 -2.81
C ASN A 70 -6.97 16.53 -1.65
N ILE A 71 -5.80 16.91 -1.09
CA ILE A 71 -5.12 16.17 -0.02
C ILE A 71 -6.07 15.92 1.17
N ASP A 72 -6.86 16.90 1.58
CA ASP A 72 -7.75 16.76 2.75
C ASP A 72 -8.82 15.68 2.52
N ALA A 73 -9.36 15.58 1.30
CA ALA A 73 -10.32 14.55 0.96
C ALA A 73 -9.68 13.15 0.98
N GLU A 74 -8.44 13.02 0.48
CA GLU A 74 -7.73 11.75 0.48
C GLU A 74 -7.32 11.32 1.89
N LEU A 75 -6.94 12.26 2.77
CA LEU A 75 -6.69 11.97 4.18
C LEU A 75 -7.98 11.56 4.91
N ALA A 76 -9.11 12.21 4.60
CA ALA A 76 -10.41 11.81 5.14
C ALA A 76 -10.85 10.43 4.65
N ALA A 77 -10.55 10.09 3.39
CA ALA A 77 -10.77 8.75 2.83
C ALA A 77 -9.89 7.69 3.52
N ALA A 78 -8.63 8.01 3.79
CA ALA A 78 -7.73 7.13 4.53
C ALA A 78 -8.29 6.78 5.91
N VAL A 79 -8.74 7.80 6.68
CA VAL A 79 -9.37 7.58 7.99
C VAL A 79 -10.64 6.73 7.86
N ALA A 80 -11.49 7.00 6.87
CA ALA A 80 -12.72 6.24 6.66
C ALA A 80 -12.41 4.76 6.35
N GLY A 81 -11.30 4.48 5.63
CA GLY A 81 -10.80 3.13 5.36
C GLY A 81 -10.01 2.50 6.52
N GLY A 82 -9.88 3.17 7.68
CA GLY A 82 -9.13 2.68 8.84
C GLY A 82 -7.60 2.83 8.72
N VAL A 83 -7.10 3.53 7.70
CA VAL A 83 -5.67 3.78 7.49
C VAL A 83 -5.22 4.93 8.38
N THR A 84 -4.22 4.69 9.23
CA THR A 84 -3.64 5.69 10.14
C THR A 84 -2.22 6.10 9.76
N THR A 85 -1.56 5.31 8.93
CA THR A 85 -0.22 5.58 8.40
C THR A 85 -0.17 5.17 6.93
N LEU A 86 0.36 6.03 6.08
CA LEU A 86 0.52 5.71 4.66
C LEU A 86 1.83 6.25 4.09
N ALA A 87 2.35 5.55 3.08
CA ALA A 87 3.42 6.02 2.23
C ALA A 87 2.86 6.62 0.93
N CYS A 88 3.30 7.84 0.60
CA CYS A 88 2.92 8.52 -0.63
C CYS A 88 4.02 8.35 -1.68
N PRO A 89 3.79 7.64 -2.80
CA PRO A 89 4.75 7.49 -3.89
C PRO A 89 5.13 8.83 -4.52
N PRO A 90 6.29 8.92 -5.21
CA PRO A 90 6.78 10.19 -5.73
C PRO A 90 6.05 10.69 -6.98
N ASP A 91 5.33 9.81 -7.69
CA ASP A 91 4.62 10.09 -8.95
C ASP A 91 3.24 10.75 -8.70
N VAL A 92 3.24 11.79 -7.89
CA VAL A 92 2.12 12.71 -7.63
C VAL A 92 2.41 14.07 -8.29
N ASP A 93 1.47 15.00 -8.24
CA ASP A 93 1.65 16.35 -8.77
C ASP A 93 1.63 17.37 -7.60
N PRO A 94 2.75 18.07 -7.37
CA PRO A 94 4.07 17.97 -8.05
C PRO A 94 4.82 16.67 -7.66
N ILE A 95 5.73 16.22 -8.57
CA ILE A 95 6.63 15.08 -8.31
C ILE A 95 7.48 15.37 -7.07
N LEU A 96 7.66 14.39 -6.18
CA LEU A 96 8.43 14.55 -4.93
C LEU A 96 9.93 14.34 -5.17
N ASP A 97 10.54 15.17 -6.01
CA ASP A 97 11.98 15.12 -6.34
C ASP A 97 12.83 16.23 -5.67
N GLU A 98 12.17 17.14 -4.95
CA GLU A 98 12.78 18.20 -4.16
C GLU A 98 12.40 18.08 -2.67
N PRO A 99 13.35 18.35 -1.73
CA PRO A 99 13.11 18.25 -0.28
C PRO A 99 11.92 19.08 0.20
N GLU A 100 11.76 20.30 -0.30
CA GLU A 100 10.71 21.24 0.10
C GLU A 100 9.30 20.71 -0.23
N LEU A 101 9.18 19.92 -1.30
CA LEU A 101 7.89 19.31 -1.67
C LEU A 101 7.51 18.19 -0.70
N ALA A 102 8.49 17.38 -0.30
CA ALA A 102 8.29 16.33 0.71
C ALA A 102 7.91 16.94 2.07
N GLU A 103 8.66 17.95 2.54
CA GLU A 103 8.36 18.65 3.80
C GLU A 103 6.99 19.32 3.78
N ARG A 104 6.59 19.91 2.64
CA ARG A 104 5.28 20.55 2.51
C ARG A 104 4.16 19.52 2.65
N LEU A 105 4.29 18.34 2.05
CA LEU A 105 3.31 17.27 2.16
C LEU A 105 3.17 16.79 3.61
N VAL A 106 4.30 16.56 4.30
CA VAL A 106 4.30 16.13 5.71
C VAL A 106 3.63 17.18 6.60
N ARG A 107 4.03 18.45 6.49
CA ARG A 107 3.46 19.54 7.29
C ARG A 107 1.95 19.68 7.06
N HIS A 108 1.50 19.60 5.81
CA HIS A 108 0.07 19.68 5.52
C HIS A 108 -0.70 18.53 6.19
N ALA A 109 -0.19 17.31 6.10
CA ALA A 109 -0.81 16.16 6.75
C ALA A 109 -0.82 16.28 8.29
N GLU A 110 0.23 16.83 8.89
CA GLU A 110 0.30 17.11 10.32
C GLU A 110 -0.70 18.17 10.76
N ASP A 111 -0.90 19.23 9.97
CA ASP A 111 -1.87 20.29 10.25
C ASP A 111 -3.31 19.75 10.22
N VAL A 112 -3.63 18.86 9.28
CA VAL A 112 -4.93 18.16 9.20
C VAL A 112 -5.08 17.16 10.35
N SER A 113 -3.97 16.58 10.85
CA SER A 113 -3.88 15.69 12.02
C SER A 113 -4.79 14.45 11.95
N LEU A 114 -5.03 13.90 10.77
CA LEU A 114 -5.86 12.72 10.58
C LEU A 114 -5.05 11.44 10.36
N VAL A 115 -4.02 11.50 9.53
CA VAL A 115 -3.21 10.36 9.09
C VAL A 115 -1.74 10.74 9.07
N ARG A 116 -0.87 9.83 9.47
CA ARG A 116 0.58 9.99 9.31
C ARG A 116 0.98 9.71 7.87
N VAL A 117 1.46 10.73 7.18
CA VAL A 117 1.93 10.63 5.78
C VAL A 117 3.45 10.57 5.76
N LEU A 118 3.97 9.58 5.04
CA LEU A 118 5.39 9.32 4.87
C LEU A 118 5.71 9.45 3.37
N PRO A 119 6.43 10.49 2.93
CA PRO A 119 6.76 10.64 1.53
C PRO A 119 7.81 9.62 1.07
N VAL A 120 7.67 9.15 -0.15
CA VAL A 120 8.71 8.43 -0.90
C VAL A 120 9.26 9.44 -1.92
N GLY A 121 10.57 9.70 -1.88
CA GLY A 121 11.20 10.66 -2.79
C GLY A 121 11.42 10.07 -4.19
N ALA A 122 11.52 10.91 -5.21
CA ALA A 122 11.89 10.47 -6.54
C ALA A 122 13.38 10.05 -6.60
N MET A 123 13.64 8.94 -7.27
CA MET A 123 15.01 8.43 -7.47
C MET A 123 15.77 9.28 -8.52
N THR A 124 15.06 9.79 -9.51
CA THR A 124 15.61 10.67 -10.55
C THR A 124 14.78 11.94 -10.65
N GLN A 125 15.42 13.06 -11.05
CA GLN A 125 14.76 14.34 -11.23
C GLN A 125 13.61 14.21 -12.24
N GLY A 126 12.43 14.71 -11.85
CA GLY A 126 11.22 14.62 -12.65
C GLY A 126 10.80 13.18 -13.00
N LEU A 127 11.33 12.15 -12.30
CA LEU A 127 11.16 10.73 -12.66
C LEU A 127 11.58 10.41 -14.10
N ALA A 128 12.49 11.22 -14.68
CA ALA A 128 12.90 11.11 -16.08
C ALA A 128 13.85 9.93 -16.37
N GLY A 129 14.33 9.22 -15.33
CA GLY A 129 15.21 8.06 -15.49
C GLY A 129 16.63 8.40 -16.01
N SER A 130 17.09 9.66 -15.86
CA SER A 130 18.37 10.13 -16.39
C SER A 130 19.30 10.70 -15.31
N MET A 131 18.93 11.79 -14.68
CA MET A 131 19.68 12.47 -13.64
C MET A 131 19.16 12.07 -12.26
N LEU A 132 20.04 11.67 -11.34
CA LEU A 132 19.66 11.31 -9.98
C LEU A 132 19.14 12.53 -9.22
N ALA A 133 18.14 12.32 -8.37
CA ALA A 133 17.72 13.30 -7.37
C ALA A 133 18.68 13.27 -6.16
N GLU A 134 18.60 14.30 -5.30
CA GLU A 134 19.44 14.41 -4.10
C GLU A 134 18.87 13.55 -2.95
N MET A 135 19.08 12.22 -3.03
CA MET A 135 18.46 11.24 -2.14
C MET A 135 18.78 11.49 -0.66
N SER A 136 20.00 12.00 -0.34
CA SER A 136 20.36 12.33 1.04
C SER A 136 19.52 13.49 1.59
N LEU A 137 19.26 14.51 0.77
CA LEU A 137 18.44 15.65 1.16
C LEU A 137 16.95 15.25 1.27
N LEU A 138 16.47 14.40 0.35
CA LEU A 138 15.11 13.86 0.42
C LEU A 138 14.89 13.04 1.71
N ARG A 139 15.87 12.21 2.09
CA ARG A 139 15.83 11.50 3.39
C ARG A 139 15.76 12.47 4.57
N ASP A 140 16.62 13.49 4.57
CA ASP A 140 16.69 14.47 5.63
C ASP A 140 15.40 15.32 5.72
N ALA A 141 14.67 15.46 4.61
CA ALA A 141 13.32 16.05 4.52
C ALA A 141 12.18 15.09 4.95
N GLY A 142 12.51 13.87 5.40
CA GLY A 142 11.56 12.90 5.92
C GLY A 142 11.09 11.84 4.94
N CYS A 143 11.68 11.76 3.73
CA CYS A 143 11.41 10.64 2.83
C CYS A 143 11.94 9.34 3.42
N ILE A 144 11.08 8.32 3.46
CA ILE A 144 11.40 7.00 4.04
C ILE A 144 12.12 6.08 3.04
N ALA A 145 12.00 6.36 1.77
CA ALA A 145 12.58 5.61 0.66
C ALA A 145 12.70 6.52 -0.57
N VAL A 146 13.34 6.02 -1.62
CA VAL A 146 13.29 6.64 -2.96
C VAL A 146 12.74 5.65 -3.98
N SER A 147 12.07 6.17 -5.01
CA SER A 147 11.41 5.35 -6.04
C SER A 147 11.49 6.01 -7.42
N GLN A 148 11.41 5.21 -8.47
CA GLN A 148 11.22 5.71 -9.83
C GLN A 148 9.75 5.97 -10.18
N GLY A 149 8.84 5.67 -9.26
CA GLY A 149 7.42 5.64 -9.53
C GLY A 149 7.03 4.37 -10.28
N ARG A 150 6.66 4.48 -11.53
CA ARG A 150 6.26 3.35 -12.37
C ARG A 150 7.43 2.86 -13.25
N GLY A 151 7.74 1.56 -13.13
CA GLY A 151 8.77 0.92 -13.92
C GLY A 151 10.21 1.26 -13.50
N LEU A 152 11.16 0.80 -14.29
CA LEU A 152 12.59 1.04 -14.11
C LEU A 152 13.10 2.12 -15.07
N PRO A 153 14.22 2.81 -14.75
CA PRO A 153 14.93 3.62 -15.74
C PRO A 153 15.34 2.76 -16.94
N ALA A 154 15.23 3.31 -18.15
CA ALA A 154 15.68 2.64 -19.38
C ALA A 154 17.20 2.36 -19.38
N ASP A 155 17.99 3.24 -18.78
CA ASP A 155 19.44 3.08 -18.65
C ASP A 155 19.79 2.34 -17.36
N THR A 156 20.20 1.08 -17.47
CA THR A 156 20.65 0.25 -16.35
C THR A 156 21.83 0.87 -15.58
N ARG A 157 22.64 1.72 -16.22
CA ARG A 157 23.72 2.45 -15.54
C ARG A 157 23.18 3.51 -14.57
N VAL A 158 22.07 4.17 -14.92
CA VAL A 158 21.38 5.09 -14.01
C VAL A 158 20.86 4.31 -12.80
N LEU A 159 20.18 3.18 -13.03
CA LEU A 159 19.71 2.31 -11.96
C LEU A 159 20.86 1.84 -11.04
N TRP A 160 21.99 1.40 -11.63
CA TRP A 160 23.17 1.01 -10.88
C TRP A 160 23.68 2.13 -9.98
N ARG A 161 23.81 3.35 -10.53
CA ARG A 161 24.28 4.53 -9.76
C ARG A 161 23.28 4.92 -8.67
N ALA A 162 21.98 4.83 -8.95
CA ALA A 162 20.95 5.11 -7.97
C ALA A 162 21.01 4.15 -6.77
N LEU A 163 21.16 2.84 -7.03
CA LEU A 163 21.30 1.85 -5.97
C LEU A 163 22.60 2.05 -5.15
N GLN A 164 23.72 2.41 -5.80
CA GLN A 164 24.95 2.77 -5.08
C GLN A 164 24.78 3.97 -4.18
N TYR A 165 24.13 5.04 -4.69
CA TYR A 165 23.89 6.26 -3.91
C TYR A 165 22.93 5.98 -2.75
N ALA A 166 21.80 5.31 -2.99
CA ALA A 166 20.86 4.95 -1.96
C ALA A 166 21.51 4.10 -0.85
N ALA A 167 22.33 3.10 -1.21
CA ALA A 167 23.09 2.30 -0.24
C ALA A 167 24.06 3.16 0.58
N SER A 168 24.74 4.13 -0.03
CA SER A 168 25.68 5.03 0.69
C SER A 168 24.99 5.96 1.68
N CYS A 169 23.71 6.27 1.46
CA CYS A 169 22.88 7.11 2.32
C CYS A 169 21.99 6.30 3.28
N ASP A 170 22.06 4.95 3.23
CA ASP A 170 21.16 4.05 3.98
C ASP A 170 19.67 4.30 3.70
N VAL A 171 19.32 4.64 2.46
CA VAL A 171 17.93 4.86 2.01
C VAL A 171 17.42 3.62 1.27
N PRO A 172 16.26 3.06 1.62
CA PRO A 172 15.64 1.99 0.84
C PRO A 172 15.21 2.46 -0.55
N VAL A 173 15.27 1.55 -1.52
CA VAL A 173 14.81 1.83 -2.89
C VAL A 173 13.56 1.01 -3.18
N TRP A 174 12.46 1.68 -3.51
CA TRP A 174 11.16 1.07 -3.81
C TRP A 174 10.93 1.10 -5.32
N LEU A 175 10.77 -0.06 -5.94
CA LEU A 175 10.70 -0.18 -7.39
C LEU A 175 9.52 -1.05 -7.82
N GLN A 176 8.70 -0.52 -8.71
CA GLN A 176 7.77 -1.33 -9.48
C GLN A 176 8.58 -2.10 -10.53
N PRO A 177 8.59 -3.44 -10.51
CA PRO A 177 9.41 -4.22 -11.40
C PRO A 177 8.78 -4.30 -12.81
N ALA A 178 9.09 -3.33 -13.64
CA ALA A 178 8.67 -3.30 -15.04
C ALA A 178 9.85 -2.87 -15.92
N GLU A 179 10.32 -3.77 -16.79
CA GLU A 179 11.37 -3.48 -17.76
C GLU A 179 10.84 -2.48 -18.78
N TYR A 180 11.59 -1.40 -18.99
CA TYR A 180 11.13 -0.21 -19.70
C TYR A 180 10.64 -0.53 -21.13
N HIS A 181 11.44 -1.26 -21.92
CA HIS A 181 11.12 -1.50 -23.33
C HIS A 181 10.00 -2.52 -23.54
N LEU A 182 9.82 -3.47 -22.62
CA LEU A 182 8.77 -4.47 -22.70
C LEU A 182 7.42 -3.97 -22.14
N SER A 183 7.43 -2.92 -21.34
CA SER A 183 6.22 -2.42 -20.66
C SER A 183 5.66 -1.13 -21.22
N LYS A 184 6.50 -0.24 -21.82
CA LYS A 184 6.17 1.17 -22.05
C LYS A 184 4.93 1.44 -22.91
N GLU A 185 4.57 0.56 -23.83
CA GLU A 185 3.43 0.72 -24.75
C GLU A 185 2.28 -0.25 -24.43
N GLY A 186 2.49 -1.14 -23.47
CA GLY A 186 1.52 -2.14 -23.09
C GLY A 186 0.44 -1.61 -22.15
N ILE A 187 -0.72 -2.25 -22.20
CA ILE A 187 -1.89 -1.85 -21.41
C ILE A 187 -2.62 -3.03 -20.77
N ALA A 188 -2.29 -4.26 -21.16
CA ALA A 188 -2.92 -5.48 -20.68
C ALA A 188 -1.88 -6.60 -20.53
N HIS A 189 -2.21 -7.64 -19.81
CA HIS A 189 -1.41 -8.85 -19.72
C HIS A 189 -1.28 -9.52 -21.10
N ASP A 190 -0.08 -10.00 -21.43
CA ASP A 190 0.15 -10.79 -22.65
C ASP A 190 -0.52 -12.16 -22.56
N SER A 191 -1.66 -12.27 -23.22
CA SER A 191 -2.53 -13.44 -23.15
C SER A 191 -3.41 -13.60 -24.40
N ALA A 192 -4.07 -14.74 -24.47
CA ALA A 192 -5.08 -14.99 -25.52
C ALA A 192 -6.25 -13.99 -25.47
N LEU A 193 -6.57 -13.47 -24.26
CA LEU A 193 -7.60 -12.45 -24.10
C LEU A 193 -7.15 -11.12 -24.72
N ALA A 194 -5.97 -10.63 -24.37
CA ALA A 194 -5.42 -9.39 -24.92
C ALA A 194 -5.33 -9.45 -26.45
N SER A 195 -4.82 -10.58 -26.99
CA SER A 195 -4.76 -10.80 -28.45
C SER A 195 -6.14 -10.75 -29.11
N ARG A 196 -7.16 -11.38 -28.50
CA ARG A 196 -8.54 -11.35 -29.01
C ARG A 196 -9.16 -9.96 -28.97
N LEU A 197 -8.84 -9.19 -27.93
CA LEU A 197 -9.34 -7.81 -27.75
C LEU A 197 -8.49 -6.78 -28.53
N GLY A 198 -7.38 -7.18 -29.14
CA GLY A 198 -6.49 -6.26 -29.85
C GLY A 198 -5.76 -5.26 -28.94
N LEU A 199 -5.53 -5.63 -27.65
CA LEU A 199 -4.85 -4.79 -26.68
C LEU A 199 -3.34 -4.97 -26.76
N ALA A 200 -2.57 -3.87 -26.66
CA ALA A 200 -1.12 -3.93 -26.56
C ALA A 200 -0.72 -4.64 -25.25
N ALA A 201 0.14 -5.65 -25.37
CA ALA A 201 0.41 -6.58 -24.29
C ALA A 201 1.69 -6.25 -23.51
N ILE A 202 1.68 -6.56 -22.21
CA ILE A 202 2.85 -6.53 -21.32
C ILE A 202 3.14 -7.98 -20.89
N PRO A 203 4.23 -8.61 -21.39
CA PRO A 203 4.57 -9.97 -20.99
C PRO A 203 5.01 -10.04 -19.52
N VAL A 204 4.85 -11.20 -18.89
CA VAL A 204 5.39 -11.47 -17.55
C VAL A 204 6.91 -11.25 -17.52
N ALA A 205 7.59 -11.49 -18.63
CA ALA A 205 9.02 -11.22 -18.79
C ALA A 205 9.40 -9.75 -18.48
N ALA A 206 8.49 -8.79 -18.65
CA ALA A 206 8.76 -7.40 -18.26
C ALA A 206 8.98 -7.26 -16.74
N GLU A 207 8.22 -8.00 -15.93
CA GLU A 207 8.37 -8.03 -14.47
C GLU A 207 9.60 -8.86 -14.06
N THR A 208 9.74 -10.07 -14.59
CA THR A 208 10.80 -10.98 -14.13
C THR A 208 12.19 -10.53 -14.52
N LEU A 209 12.39 -9.96 -15.72
CA LEU A 209 13.68 -9.38 -16.13
C LEU A 209 14.03 -8.14 -15.30
N ALA A 210 13.05 -7.29 -15.00
CA ALA A 210 13.24 -6.16 -14.10
C ALA A 210 13.68 -6.63 -12.71
N MET A 211 12.97 -7.61 -12.13
CA MET A 211 13.33 -8.17 -10.82
C MET A 211 14.73 -8.77 -10.82
N GLN A 212 15.07 -9.62 -11.79
CA GLN A 212 16.40 -10.23 -11.90
C GLN A 212 17.51 -9.19 -12.01
N THR A 213 17.30 -8.16 -12.83
CA THR A 213 18.24 -7.04 -12.97
C THR A 213 18.44 -6.33 -11.63
N VAL A 214 17.35 -5.95 -10.97
CA VAL A 214 17.41 -5.24 -9.67
C VAL A 214 18.06 -6.12 -8.61
N LEU A 215 17.74 -7.41 -8.52
CA LEU A 215 18.32 -8.36 -7.57
C LEU A 215 19.84 -8.51 -7.76
N ALA A 216 20.30 -8.61 -9.03
CA ALA A 216 21.72 -8.66 -9.33
C ALA A 216 22.46 -7.38 -8.90
N LEU A 217 21.86 -6.22 -9.17
CA LEU A 217 22.41 -4.92 -8.78
C LEU A 217 22.35 -4.69 -7.27
N ALA A 218 21.27 -5.06 -6.59
CA ALA A 218 21.13 -4.98 -5.14
C ALA A 218 22.19 -5.83 -4.43
N LYS A 219 22.41 -7.06 -4.90
CA LYS A 219 23.46 -7.94 -4.38
C LYS A 219 24.86 -7.30 -4.50
N ALA A 220 25.14 -6.60 -5.60
CA ALA A 220 26.43 -5.97 -5.86
C ALA A 220 26.64 -4.65 -5.11
N THR A 221 25.56 -3.93 -4.77
CA THR A 221 25.61 -2.62 -4.11
C THR A 221 25.33 -2.67 -2.62
N GLY A 222 24.69 -3.73 -2.14
CA GLY A 222 24.18 -3.82 -0.77
C GLY A 222 22.90 -2.99 -0.52
N ALA A 223 22.26 -2.46 -1.57
CA ALA A 223 21.05 -1.65 -1.44
C ALA A 223 19.87 -2.48 -0.90
N ARG A 224 19.09 -1.89 0.00
CA ARG A 224 17.82 -2.44 0.46
C ARG A 224 16.75 -2.14 -0.59
N VAL A 225 16.07 -3.17 -1.08
CA VAL A 225 15.07 -3.01 -2.14
C VAL A 225 13.71 -3.52 -1.70
N HIS A 226 12.68 -2.74 -2.01
CA HIS A 226 11.30 -3.16 -1.91
C HIS A 226 10.66 -3.18 -3.31
N PHE A 227 10.13 -4.33 -3.72
CA PHE A 227 9.39 -4.47 -4.96
C PHE A 227 7.93 -4.10 -4.74
N THR A 228 7.50 -3.01 -5.35
CA THR A 228 6.10 -2.55 -5.24
C THR A 228 5.21 -3.25 -6.27
N GLN A 229 4.03 -3.66 -5.83
CA GLN A 229 2.96 -4.18 -6.69
C GLN A 229 3.40 -5.35 -7.59
N ILE A 230 4.01 -6.38 -6.99
CA ILE A 230 4.30 -7.65 -7.69
C ILE A 230 2.99 -8.19 -8.27
N SER A 231 3.03 -8.63 -9.53
CA SER A 231 1.82 -8.98 -10.28
C SER A 231 1.78 -10.42 -10.83
N SER A 232 2.89 -11.15 -10.84
CA SER A 232 2.96 -12.48 -11.44
C SER A 232 3.41 -13.59 -10.49
N ALA A 233 3.07 -14.83 -10.83
CA ALA A 233 3.49 -16.03 -10.10
C ALA A 233 5.02 -16.18 -10.11
N GLU A 234 5.66 -15.88 -11.24
CA GLU A 234 7.11 -15.92 -11.39
C GLU A 234 7.78 -14.81 -10.55
N GLY A 235 7.16 -13.63 -10.44
CA GLY A 235 7.63 -12.55 -9.57
C GLY A 235 7.61 -12.97 -8.09
N VAL A 236 6.57 -13.66 -7.64
CA VAL A 236 6.49 -14.23 -6.28
C VAL A 236 7.60 -15.26 -6.06
N ALA A 237 7.86 -16.14 -7.05
CA ALA A 237 8.94 -17.14 -6.95
C ALA A 237 10.32 -16.47 -6.84
N LEU A 238 10.61 -15.48 -7.67
CA LEU A 238 11.86 -14.71 -7.62
C LEU A 238 12.06 -13.99 -6.27
N LEU A 239 11.00 -13.38 -5.72
CA LEU A 239 11.06 -12.76 -4.40
C LEU A 239 11.39 -13.79 -3.32
N ARG A 240 10.76 -14.97 -3.37
CA ARG A 240 11.03 -16.06 -2.40
C ARG A 240 12.48 -16.50 -2.48
N GLU A 241 12.99 -16.81 -3.68
CA GLU A 241 14.37 -17.21 -3.89
C GLU A 241 15.37 -16.17 -3.38
N ALA A 242 15.12 -14.89 -3.64
CA ALA A 242 15.99 -13.81 -3.20
C ALA A 242 16.03 -13.69 -1.67
N ARG A 243 14.88 -13.82 -1.00
CA ARG A 243 14.78 -13.81 0.48
C ARG A 243 15.45 -15.03 1.09
N ASP A 244 15.23 -16.22 0.53
CA ASP A 244 15.87 -17.46 0.99
C ASP A 244 17.40 -17.39 0.82
N ALA A 245 17.89 -16.67 -0.19
CA ALA A 245 19.31 -16.36 -0.38
C ALA A 245 19.83 -15.26 0.57
N GLY A 246 19.01 -14.71 1.44
CA GLY A 246 19.38 -13.70 2.44
C GLY A 246 19.58 -12.29 1.89
N LEU A 247 19.05 -11.98 0.69
CA LEU A 247 19.07 -10.61 0.18
C LEU A 247 18.11 -9.70 0.97
N PRO A 248 18.47 -8.42 1.21
CA PRO A 248 17.63 -7.47 1.92
C PRO A 248 16.51 -6.95 1.00
N VAL A 249 15.59 -7.84 0.65
CA VAL A 249 14.49 -7.55 -0.26
C VAL A 249 13.14 -7.86 0.37
N THR A 250 12.16 -7.02 0.06
CA THR A 250 10.76 -7.19 0.43
C THR A 250 9.87 -6.91 -0.78
N GLY A 251 8.58 -7.18 -0.66
CA GLY A 251 7.64 -6.84 -1.73
C GLY A 251 6.21 -6.73 -1.22
N ASP A 252 5.41 -5.98 -1.95
CA ASP A 252 3.97 -5.83 -1.72
C ASP A 252 3.15 -6.27 -2.95
N VAL A 253 1.85 -6.35 -2.74
CA VAL A 253 0.84 -6.62 -3.77
C VAL A 253 -0.31 -5.63 -3.65
N ALA A 254 -0.81 -5.14 -4.77
CA ALA A 254 -2.02 -4.34 -4.78
C ALA A 254 -3.24 -5.18 -4.39
N VAL A 255 -4.03 -4.72 -3.42
CA VAL A 255 -5.17 -5.48 -2.89
C VAL A 255 -6.17 -5.88 -3.96
N HIS A 256 -6.38 -5.06 -4.99
CA HIS A 256 -7.26 -5.38 -6.10
C HIS A 256 -6.79 -6.59 -6.91
N ALA A 257 -5.46 -6.83 -7.02
CA ALA A 257 -4.89 -7.97 -7.73
C ALA A 257 -5.11 -9.31 -6.99
N LEU A 258 -5.54 -9.29 -5.73
CA LEU A 258 -5.97 -10.47 -4.98
C LEU A 258 -7.39 -10.92 -5.35
N HIS A 259 -8.16 -10.07 -6.04
CA HIS A 259 -9.57 -10.28 -6.37
C HIS A 259 -9.86 -10.32 -7.86
N LEU A 260 -9.17 -9.46 -8.60
CA LEU A 260 -9.35 -9.26 -10.04
C LEU A 260 -8.25 -9.95 -10.84
N TYR A 261 -8.58 -10.37 -12.05
CA TYR A 261 -7.64 -10.93 -13.03
C TYR A 261 -8.04 -10.48 -14.45
N GLU A 262 -7.31 -10.83 -15.47
CA GLU A 262 -7.47 -10.30 -16.83
C GLU A 262 -8.90 -10.38 -17.39
N GLN A 263 -9.69 -11.42 -17.01
CA GLN A 263 -11.06 -11.56 -17.52
C GLN A 263 -12.00 -10.48 -16.97
N ASP A 264 -11.66 -9.83 -15.86
CA ASP A 264 -12.44 -8.69 -15.33
C ASP A 264 -12.36 -7.44 -16.23
N ILE A 265 -11.46 -7.40 -17.22
CA ILE A 265 -11.47 -6.39 -18.30
C ILE A 265 -12.82 -6.44 -19.05
N GLY A 266 -13.44 -7.60 -19.12
CA GLY A 266 -14.76 -7.79 -19.69
C GLY A 266 -14.85 -7.25 -21.12
N TYR A 267 -15.76 -6.30 -21.34
CA TYR A 267 -15.91 -5.61 -22.62
C TYR A 267 -15.27 -4.22 -22.55
N PHE A 268 -13.93 -4.18 -22.32
CA PHE A 268 -13.12 -2.95 -22.27
C PHE A 268 -13.51 -2.00 -21.13
N ASP A 269 -13.77 -2.54 -19.92
CA ASP A 269 -14.08 -1.70 -18.77
C ASP A 269 -12.87 -0.86 -18.34
N PRO A 270 -12.89 0.47 -18.51
CA PRO A 270 -11.77 1.34 -18.18
C PRO A 270 -11.47 1.39 -16.68
N LEU A 271 -12.38 0.96 -15.80
CA LEU A 271 -12.13 0.89 -14.35
C LEU A 271 -11.13 -0.20 -14.01
N THR A 272 -10.96 -1.21 -14.88
CA THR A 272 -9.99 -2.29 -14.70
C THR A 272 -8.62 -2.01 -15.33
N ARG A 273 -8.40 -0.78 -15.82
CA ARG A 273 -7.10 -0.35 -16.36
C ARG A 273 -6.14 -0.04 -15.20
N PHE A 274 -5.21 -0.96 -14.95
CA PHE A 274 -4.18 -0.88 -13.91
C PHE A 274 -2.77 -0.93 -14.52
N ASP A 275 -1.79 -0.52 -13.71
CA ASP A 275 -0.36 -0.68 -13.95
C ASP A 275 0.32 -1.02 -12.61
N PRO A 276 0.83 -2.27 -12.44
CA PRO A 276 0.87 -3.36 -13.43
C PRO A 276 -0.53 -3.82 -13.86
N PRO A 277 -0.67 -4.44 -15.07
CA PRO A 277 -1.95 -4.90 -15.55
C PRO A 277 -2.46 -6.10 -14.75
N LEU A 278 -3.79 -6.29 -14.74
CA LEU A 278 -4.39 -7.51 -14.21
C LEU A 278 -3.84 -8.71 -14.97
N ARG A 279 -3.22 -9.66 -14.26
CA ARG A 279 -2.62 -10.88 -14.83
C ARG A 279 -3.62 -12.03 -14.91
N GLY A 280 -3.13 -13.21 -15.26
CA GLY A 280 -3.94 -14.41 -15.35
C GLY A 280 -4.46 -14.93 -14.00
N TYR A 281 -5.41 -15.86 -14.06
CA TYR A 281 -5.97 -16.50 -12.85
C TYR A 281 -4.88 -17.17 -12.00
N GLY A 282 -3.91 -17.85 -12.64
CA GLY A 282 -2.81 -18.50 -11.93
C GLY A 282 -1.92 -17.51 -11.18
N ASP A 283 -1.68 -16.34 -11.76
CA ASP A 283 -0.94 -15.26 -11.12
C ASP A 283 -1.66 -14.74 -9.88
N ARG A 284 -2.97 -14.47 -9.99
CA ARG A 284 -3.78 -14.06 -8.84
C ARG A 284 -3.69 -15.06 -7.69
N GLU A 285 -3.83 -16.35 -7.97
CA GLU A 285 -3.75 -17.39 -6.92
C GLU A 285 -2.34 -17.45 -6.29
N ALA A 286 -1.28 -17.27 -7.10
CA ALA A 286 0.09 -17.21 -6.57
C ALA A 286 0.31 -15.97 -5.68
N LEU A 287 -0.24 -14.82 -6.03
CA LEU A 287 -0.20 -13.60 -5.20
C LEU A 287 -0.93 -13.83 -3.87
N ARG A 288 -2.12 -14.42 -3.89
CA ARG A 288 -2.93 -14.73 -2.70
C ARG A 288 -2.17 -15.65 -1.74
N LEU A 289 -1.57 -16.71 -2.26
CA LEU A 289 -0.77 -17.65 -1.46
C LEU A 289 0.53 -17.01 -0.98
N GLY A 290 1.23 -16.27 -1.85
CA GLY A 290 2.47 -15.56 -1.50
C GLY A 290 2.28 -14.56 -0.35
N LEU A 291 1.13 -13.88 -0.29
CA LEU A 291 0.77 -12.99 0.82
C LEU A 291 0.43 -13.79 2.10
N ALA A 292 -0.32 -14.89 1.99
CA ALA A 292 -0.68 -15.74 3.12
C ALA A 292 0.55 -16.40 3.78
N GLU A 293 1.51 -16.86 2.98
CA GLU A 293 2.76 -17.47 3.43
C GLU A 293 3.77 -16.42 3.96
N GLY A 294 3.61 -15.15 3.57
CA GLY A 294 4.50 -14.05 3.95
C GLY A 294 5.72 -13.92 3.03
N THR A 295 5.74 -14.55 1.88
CA THR A 295 6.68 -14.24 0.79
C THR A 295 6.51 -12.79 0.36
N ILE A 296 5.28 -12.40 0.07
CA ILE A 296 4.87 -11.00 -0.05
C ILE A 296 4.58 -10.46 1.35
N GLY A 297 5.19 -9.34 1.72
CA GLY A 297 5.14 -8.79 3.06
C GLY A 297 3.88 -7.98 3.36
N ALA A 298 3.35 -7.26 2.38
CA ALA A 298 2.22 -6.36 2.58
C ALA A 298 1.21 -6.40 1.43
N ALA A 299 -0.04 -6.05 1.75
CA ALA A 299 -1.04 -5.66 0.78
C ALA A 299 -1.20 -4.14 0.82
N VAL A 300 -1.32 -3.51 -0.34
CA VAL A 300 -1.43 -2.06 -0.49
C VAL A 300 -2.71 -1.68 -1.22
N SER A 301 -3.25 -0.51 -0.93
CA SER A 301 -4.43 -0.02 -1.64
C SER A 301 -4.16 0.28 -3.11
N ALA A 302 -2.91 0.62 -3.45
CA ALA A 302 -2.51 1.18 -4.74
C ALA A 302 -3.38 2.38 -5.14
N HIS A 303 -3.87 3.10 -4.15
CA HIS A 303 -4.82 4.20 -4.32
C HIS A 303 -4.30 5.24 -5.29
N THR A 304 -5.14 5.56 -6.27
CA THR A 304 -4.90 6.58 -7.26
C THR A 304 -6.23 7.32 -7.49
N PRO A 305 -6.42 8.50 -6.88
CA PRO A 305 -7.66 9.26 -7.04
C PRO A 305 -7.73 9.86 -8.45
N LEU A 306 -8.54 9.28 -9.30
CA LEU A 306 -8.72 9.70 -10.68
C LEU A 306 -10.07 10.38 -10.88
N GLY A 307 -10.06 11.48 -11.65
CA GLY A 307 -11.29 12.14 -12.09
C GLY A 307 -12.06 11.32 -13.13
N LEU A 308 -13.33 11.64 -13.28
CA LEU A 308 -14.21 10.97 -14.25
C LEU A 308 -13.69 11.07 -15.69
N ASP A 309 -13.09 12.19 -16.07
CA ASP A 309 -12.70 12.48 -17.44
C ASP A 309 -11.65 11.50 -17.97
N VAL A 310 -10.70 11.10 -17.13
CA VAL A 310 -9.60 10.19 -17.52
C VAL A 310 -10.01 8.70 -17.53
N LYS A 311 -11.23 8.39 -17.11
CA LYS A 311 -11.82 7.04 -17.16
C LYS A 311 -13.01 6.92 -18.11
N ARG A 312 -13.65 8.03 -18.53
CA ARG A 312 -14.74 8.04 -19.52
C ARG A 312 -14.21 8.08 -20.96
N VAL A 313 -13.17 7.33 -21.21
CA VAL A 313 -12.48 7.20 -22.50
C VAL A 313 -12.31 5.71 -22.82
N PRO A 314 -11.98 5.34 -24.07
CA PRO A 314 -11.69 3.94 -24.39
C PRO A 314 -10.64 3.34 -23.46
N PHE A 315 -10.70 2.04 -23.19
CA PHE A 315 -9.80 1.33 -22.26
C PHE A 315 -8.32 1.64 -22.51
N ALA A 316 -7.90 1.70 -23.78
CA ALA A 316 -6.51 1.97 -24.15
C ALA A 316 -6.03 3.39 -23.77
N GLU A 317 -6.95 4.35 -23.71
CA GLU A 317 -6.67 5.76 -23.39
C GLU A 317 -6.90 6.07 -21.90
N ALA A 318 -7.55 5.16 -21.16
CA ALA A 318 -7.87 5.35 -19.76
C ALA A 318 -6.61 5.42 -18.91
N ALA A 319 -6.56 6.36 -17.98
CA ALA A 319 -5.46 6.44 -17.01
C ALA A 319 -5.44 5.19 -16.11
N PRO A 320 -4.26 4.59 -15.84
CA PRO A 320 -4.16 3.42 -14.97
C PRO A 320 -4.33 3.80 -13.50
N GLY A 321 -5.06 2.97 -12.74
CA GLY A 321 -5.32 3.14 -11.31
C GLY A 321 -6.80 3.28 -10.96
N ALA A 322 -7.10 3.30 -9.69
CA ALA A 322 -8.45 3.40 -9.13
C ALA A 322 -8.40 3.91 -7.68
N THR A 323 -9.53 4.36 -7.17
CA THR A 323 -9.72 4.59 -5.74
C THR A 323 -9.69 3.24 -5.00
N GLY A 324 -8.82 3.12 -4.00
CA GLY A 324 -8.58 1.86 -3.29
C GLY A 324 -8.43 2.01 -1.78
N ILE A 325 -8.11 3.21 -1.24
CA ILE A 325 -7.73 3.37 0.17
C ILE A 325 -8.86 2.99 1.14
N GLU A 326 -10.10 3.32 0.81
CA GLU A 326 -11.30 2.97 1.59
C GLU A 326 -11.69 1.49 1.44
N LEU A 327 -11.09 0.80 0.46
CA LEU A 327 -11.35 -0.61 0.16
C LEU A 327 -10.24 -1.54 0.67
N LEU A 328 -9.16 -1.00 1.24
CA LEU A 328 -8.03 -1.81 1.69
C LEU A 328 -8.47 -2.82 2.76
N LEU A 329 -9.21 -2.39 3.78
CA LEU A 329 -9.70 -3.28 4.84
C LEU A 329 -10.67 -4.34 4.29
N PRO A 330 -11.82 -3.98 3.68
CA PRO A 330 -12.81 -4.98 3.27
C PRO A 330 -12.26 -5.96 2.22
N LEU A 331 -11.42 -5.52 1.28
CA LEU A 331 -10.78 -6.42 0.33
C LEU A 331 -9.75 -7.34 1.01
N THR A 332 -9.03 -6.87 2.01
CA THR A 332 -8.10 -7.70 2.80
C THR A 332 -8.87 -8.76 3.60
N LEU A 333 -10.01 -8.39 4.20
CA LEU A 333 -10.87 -9.34 4.91
C LEU A 333 -11.43 -10.41 3.96
N ALA A 334 -11.96 -10.02 2.81
CA ALA A 334 -12.48 -10.92 1.79
C ALA A 334 -11.40 -11.89 1.24
N TRP A 335 -10.14 -11.42 1.09
CA TRP A 335 -9.01 -12.30 0.76
C TRP A 335 -8.75 -13.33 1.86
N GLY A 336 -8.73 -12.89 3.11
CA GLY A 336 -8.51 -13.78 4.26
C GLY A 336 -9.61 -14.84 4.41
N GLU A 337 -10.87 -14.44 4.26
CA GLU A 337 -12.03 -15.32 4.28
C GLU A 337 -11.94 -16.38 3.18
N ALA A 338 -11.65 -15.97 1.95
CA ALA A 338 -11.54 -16.88 0.81
C ALA A 338 -10.43 -17.95 0.98
N LEU A 339 -9.45 -17.71 1.83
CA LEU A 339 -8.39 -18.65 2.21
C LEU A 339 -8.63 -19.28 3.59
N SER A 340 -9.78 -19.01 4.24
CA SER A 340 -10.10 -19.48 5.58
C SER A 340 -9.02 -19.12 6.62
N LEU A 341 -8.42 -17.92 6.49
CA LEU A 341 -7.43 -17.43 7.43
C LEU A 341 -8.12 -16.85 8.68
N PRO A 342 -7.57 -17.04 9.89
CA PRO A 342 -8.06 -16.32 11.05
C PRO A 342 -7.82 -14.81 10.89
N LEU A 343 -8.74 -13.98 11.40
CA LEU A 343 -8.77 -12.53 11.21
C LEU A 343 -7.43 -11.84 11.54
N ARG A 344 -6.76 -12.26 12.62
CA ARG A 344 -5.43 -11.77 12.99
C ARG A 344 -4.37 -11.98 11.89
N ARG A 345 -4.49 -13.07 11.10
CA ARG A 345 -3.58 -13.33 9.97
C ARG A 345 -3.96 -12.52 8.74
N SER A 346 -5.25 -12.28 8.54
CA SER A 346 -5.73 -11.42 7.45
C SER A 346 -5.27 -9.98 7.63
N LEU A 347 -5.26 -9.46 8.88
CA LEU A 347 -4.84 -8.09 9.18
C LEU A 347 -3.31 -7.89 9.17
N LEU A 348 -2.52 -8.94 9.32
CA LEU A 348 -1.06 -8.84 9.46
C LEU A 348 -0.37 -8.10 8.29
N PRO A 349 -0.69 -8.33 7.00
CA PRO A 349 -0.04 -7.67 5.87
C PRO A 349 -0.44 -6.19 5.68
N VAL A 350 -1.48 -5.71 6.35
CA VAL A 350 -1.90 -4.30 6.31
C VAL A 350 -1.70 -3.59 7.67
N THR A 351 -0.97 -4.21 8.59
CA THR A 351 -0.65 -3.65 9.90
C THR A 351 0.84 -3.85 10.23
N ALA A 352 1.19 -4.80 11.08
CA ALA A 352 2.55 -4.97 11.60
C ALA A 352 3.61 -5.24 10.52
N ARG A 353 3.32 -6.08 9.51
CA ARG A 353 4.31 -6.33 8.43
C ARG A 353 4.51 -5.12 7.55
N ALA A 354 3.43 -4.39 7.23
CA ALA A 354 3.54 -3.15 6.47
C ALA A 354 4.36 -2.11 7.25
N ALA A 355 4.14 -1.97 8.56
CA ALA A 355 4.91 -1.08 9.43
C ALA A 355 6.40 -1.48 9.51
N GLU A 356 6.71 -2.78 9.55
CA GLU A 356 8.08 -3.30 9.50
C GLU A 356 8.80 -2.91 8.21
N ILE A 357 8.12 -3.02 7.06
CA ILE A 357 8.67 -2.61 5.76
C ILE A 357 8.93 -1.10 5.72
N LEU A 358 8.03 -0.30 6.30
CA LEU A 358 8.21 1.15 6.45
C LEU A 358 9.35 1.52 7.42
N GLY A 359 9.71 0.62 8.34
CA GLY A 359 10.66 0.91 9.40
C GLY A 359 10.12 1.89 10.46
N VAL A 360 8.82 1.85 10.74
CA VAL A 360 8.15 2.78 11.68
C VAL A 360 7.42 2.04 12.81
N GLU A 361 7.32 2.70 13.96
CA GLU A 361 6.51 2.23 15.07
C GLU A 361 5.02 2.51 14.77
N ALA A 362 4.34 1.50 14.23
CA ALA A 362 2.93 1.49 13.89
C ALA A 362 2.40 0.04 13.80
N GLY A 363 1.12 -0.15 13.53
CA GLY A 363 0.53 -1.47 13.23
C GLY A 363 0.47 -2.44 14.41
N GLN A 364 0.49 -1.95 15.66
CA GLN A 364 0.44 -2.74 16.90
C GLN A 364 -0.50 -2.15 17.93
N VAL A 365 -1.15 -3.01 18.72
CA VAL A 365 -1.91 -2.62 19.92
C VAL A 365 -1.10 -3.03 21.14
N ALA A 366 -0.21 -2.14 21.59
CA ALA A 366 0.67 -2.42 22.73
C ALA A 366 0.78 -1.22 23.68
N VAL A 367 0.93 -1.49 24.99
CA VAL A 367 1.10 -0.45 26.01
C VAL A 367 2.37 0.37 25.71
N GLY A 368 2.23 1.69 25.75
CA GLY A 368 3.28 2.66 25.43
C GLY A 368 3.29 3.13 23.98
N GLN A 369 2.68 2.40 23.07
CA GLN A 369 2.56 2.77 21.65
C GLN A 369 1.51 3.88 21.44
N ARG A 370 1.57 4.56 20.30
CA ARG A 370 0.54 5.50 19.86
C ARG A 370 -0.79 4.77 19.73
N ALA A 371 -1.87 5.46 20.07
CA ALA A 371 -3.21 4.91 19.98
C ALA A 371 -3.79 5.09 18.55
N ASP A 372 -3.04 4.67 17.55
CA ASP A 372 -3.49 4.63 16.17
C ASP A 372 -4.26 3.31 15.98
N LEU A 373 -5.58 3.38 16.10
CA LEU A 373 -6.47 2.22 16.16
C LEU A 373 -7.56 2.30 15.09
N CYS A 374 -7.97 1.13 14.58
CA CYS A 374 -9.13 0.94 13.73
C CYS A 374 -10.19 0.14 14.50
N ILE A 375 -11.44 0.64 14.51
CA ILE A 375 -12.58 -0.06 15.09
C ILE A 375 -13.58 -0.34 13.98
N PHE A 376 -13.95 -1.59 13.79
CA PHE A 376 -14.87 -1.98 12.73
C PHE A 376 -15.77 -3.15 13.14
N ASP A 377 -16.90 -3.26 12.48
CA ASP A 377 -17.81 -4.41 12.61
C ASP A 377 -17.41 -5.47 11.56
N PRO A 378 -16.95 -6.67 11.98
CA PRO A 378 -16.57 -7.72 11.06
C PRO A 378 -17.76 -8.39 10.35
N GLU A 379 -18.99 -8.17 10.80
CA GLU A 379 -20.21 -8.75 10.24
C GLU A 379 -20.98 -7.76 9.36
N GLU A 380 -20.59 -6.46 9.38
CA GLU A 380 -21.27 -5.45 8.58
C GLU A 380 -20.90 -5.62 7.10
N SER A 381 -21.93 -5.66 6.27
CA SER A 381 -21.76 -5.67 4.81
C SER A 381 -22.32 -4.40 4.19
N TRP A 382 -21.64 -3.86 3.18
CA TRP A 382 -22.07 -2.68 2.46
C TRP A 382 -21.83 -2.84 0.96
N THR A 383 -22.64 -2.14 0.17
CA THR A 383 -22.45 -2.11 -1.28
C THR A 383 -21.66 -0.86 -1.65
N VAL A 384 -20.56 -1.02 -2.36
CA VAL A 384 -19.68 0.08 -2.75
C VAL A 384 -20.39 1.00 -3.73
N ASN A 385 -20.64 2.26 -3.32
CA ASN A 385 -21.27 3.29 -4.15
C ASN A 385 -20.38 4.54 -4.22
N GLU A 386 -20.42 5.25 -5.33
CA GLU A 386 -19.67 6.50 -5.52
C GLU A 386 -19.94 7.53 -4.40
N ASN A 387 -21.20 7.63 -3.94
CA ASN A 387 -21.62 8.61 -2.94
C ASN A 387 -21.09 8.29 -1.52
N ASP A 388 -20.76 7.04 -1.25
CA ASP A 388 -20.29 6.60 0.07
C ASP A 388 -18.77 6.79 0.21
N LEU A 389 -18.05 6.84 -0.90
CA LEU A 389 -16.60 7.07 -0.89
C LEU A 389 -16.29 8.54 -0.56
N ARG A 390 -15.26 8.76 0.26
CA ARG A 390 -14.80 10.09 0.69
C ARG A 390 -13.71 10.65 -0.20
N SER A 391 -12.91 9.79 -0.83
CA SER A 391 -11.89 10.20 -1.80
C SER A 391 -12.48 11.14 -2.86
N ALA A 392 -11.71 12.09 -3.33
CA ALA A 392 -12.10 12.95 -4.46
C ALA A 392 -12.26 12.15 -5.76
N GLY A 393 -11.46 11.10 -5.93
CA GLY A 393 -11.65 10.11 -6.98
C GLY A 393 -12.68 9.06 -6.53
N LYS A 394 -13.80 8.93 -7.27
CA LYS A 394 -14.90 8.02 -6.90
C LYS A 394 -14.86 6.69 -7.65
N LEU A 395 -13.82 6.45 -8.45
CA LEU A 395 -13.80 5.40 -9.44
C LEU A 395 -13.03 4.17 -8.99
N THR A 396 -13.72 3.04 -8.94
CA THR A 396 -13.15 1.74 -8.59
C THR A 396 -13.90 0.62 -9.33
N PRO A 397 -13.24 -0.47 -9.74
CA PRO A 397 -13.91 -1.62 -10.37
C PRO A 397 -14.79 -2.41 -9.39
N PHE A 398 -14.82 -2.02 -8.13
CA PHE A 398 -15.65 -2.65 -7.10
C PHE A 398 -17.00 -1.95 -6.92
N LEU A 399 -17.31 -0.89 -7.69
CA LEU A 399 -18.64 -0.25 -7.64
C LEU A 399 -19.75 -1.27 -7.87
N GLY A 400 -20.79 -1.20 -7.03
CA GLY A 400 -21.91 -2.14 -7.02
C GLY A 400 -21.64 -3.51 -6.42
N ARG A 401 -20.40 -3.81 -6.02
CA ARG A 401 -20.08 -5.05 -5.29
C ARG A 401 -20.40 -4.88 -3.81
N THR A 402 -20.95 -5.92 -3.21
CA THR A 402 -21.13 -6.01 -1.74
C THR A 402 -19.85 -6.54 -1.14
N LEU A 403 -19.30 -5.82 -0.15
CA LEU A 403 -18.13 -6.18 0.64
C LEU A 403 -18.52 -6.23 2.12
N GLN A 404 -17.78 -7.01 2.89
CA GLN A 404 -17.93 -7.14 4.34
C GLN A 404 -16.82 -6.39 5.06
#